data_fc6fb321951ae58c35f1abd89bd45ca4
#
_entry.id   fc6fb321951ae58c35f1abd89bd45ca4
#
_cell.length_a   1.000
_cell.length_b   1.000
_cell.length_c   1.000
_cell.angle_alpha   90.00
_cell.angle_beta   90.00
_cell.angle_gamma   90.00
#
_symmetry.space_group_name_H-M   'P 1'
#
loop_
_entity.id
_entity.type
_entity.pdbx_description
1 polymer ?
#
loop_
_entity_poly.entity_id
_entity_poly.type
_entity_poly.pdbx_seq_one_letter_code
_entity_poly.pdbx_strand_id
1 'polypeptide(L)'
;MPLKASIFIGTSLDGFIARPDGALDFLPEGGGEEHGYEAFMASVDALVIGRKTYETVLGFGAWPFGEKPVFVLSTHPLAPAPVNAKMEQMAAEPAEIVAKLQSRGFGHLYVDGGDTIQRFLRAGLIDRIIITRVPVLIGEGIPLFGALPRDIPLHHVATRQYKSGLVQSEYLVGEGTSGTV
;
A
#
# COMPACT_ATOMS: atom_id res chain seq x y z
N MET A 1 -19.75 -3.44 -10.01
CA MET A 1 -19.04 -3.83 -8.76
C MET A 1 -18.34 -2.59 -8.19
N PRO A 2 -18.39 -2.36 -6.89
CA PRO A 2 -17.65 -1.27 -6.29
C PRO A 2 -16.15 -1.49 -6.43
N LEU A 3 -15.40 -0.41 -6.62
CA LEU A 3 -13.94 -0.46 -6.65
C LEU A 3 -13.42 -0.91 -5.29
N LYS A 4 -12.45 -1.82 -5.29
CA LYS A 4 -11.74 -2.29 -4.10
C LYS A 4 -10.39 -1.63 -3.97
N ALA A 5 -9.91 -1.46 -2.74
CA ALA A 5 -8.57 -0.97 -2.48
C ALA A 5 -7.87 -1.86 -1.45
N SER A 6 -6.65 -2.24 -1.77
CA SER A 6 -5.82 -3.13 -0.95
C SER A 6 -4.48 -2.51 -0.63
N ILE A 7 -3.94 -2.88 0.51
CA ILE A 7 -2.58 -2.55 0.97
C ILE A 7 -1.75 -3.82 0.94
N PHE A 8 -0.54 -3.73 0.39
CA PHE A 8 0.49 -4.75 0.48
C PHE A 8 1.80 -4.07 0.90
N ILE A 9 2.25 -4.29 2.13
CA ILE A 9 3.33 -3.49 2.69
C ILE A 9 4.18 -4.26 3.69
N GLY A 10 5.48 -3.96 3.71
CA GLY A 10 6.42 -4.41 4.73
C GLY A 10 6.57 -3.37 5.84
N THR A 11 6.67 -3.83 7.09
CA THR A 11 6.95 -2.98 8.25
C THR A 11 8.01 -3.58 9.14
N SER A 12 8.67 -2.73 9.94
CA SER A 12 9.35 -3.20 11.15
C SER A 12 8.35 -3.83 12.13
N LEU A 13 8.83 -4.59 13.12
CA LEU A 13 7.94 -5.16 14.13
C LEU A 13 7.19 -4.07 14.92
N ASP A 14 7.84 -2.93 15.16
CA ASP A 14 7.26 -1.76 15.82
C ASP A 14 6.44 -0.84 14.91
N GLY A 15 6.13 -1.27 13.67
CA GLY A 15 5.08 -0.69 12.85
C GLY A 15 5.49 0.44 11.92
N PHE A 16 6.78 0.60 11.63
CA PHE A 16 7.28 1.63 10.71
C PHE A 16 7.48 1.07 9.30
N ILE A 17 7.10 1.86 8.29
CA ILE A 17 7.25 1.51 6.87
C ILE A 17 8.56 2.01 6.27
N ALA A 18 9.18 2.99 6.90
CA ALA A 18 10.44 3.61 6.48
C ALA A 18 11.13 4.24 7.68
N ARG A 19 12.42 4.53 7.55
CA ARG A 19 13.14 5.36 8.51
C ARG A 19 12.65 6.82 8.44
N PRO A 20 13.02 7.67 9.40
CA PRO A 20 12.60 9.09 9.39
C PRO A 20 12.97 9.84 8.10
N ASP A 21 14.09 9.48 7.46
CA ASP A 21 14.56 10.05 6.20
C ASP A 21 13.96 9.37 4.94
N GLY A 22 13.08 8.38 5.13
CA GLY A 22 12.45 7.61 4.05
C GLY A 22 13.23 6.38 3.60
N ALA A 23 14.40 6.08 4.19
CA ALA A 23 15.19 4.90 3.85
C ALA A 23 14.46 3.59 4.19
N LEU A 24 14.65 2.58 3.36
CA LEU A 24 13.99 1.27 3.44
C LEU A 24 14.99 0.13 3.71
N ASP A 25 16.16 0.44 4.22
CA ASP A 25 17.30 -0.48 4.37
C ASP A 25 17.04 -1.67 5.30
N PHE A 26 16.05 -1.58 6.18
CA PHE A 26 15.64 -2.69 7.05
C PHE A 26 14.69 -3.69 6.37
N LEU A 27 14.12 -3.34 5.22
CA LEU A 27 13.30 -4.25 4.44
C LEU A 27 14.19 -5.25 3.69
N PRO A 28 13.75 -6.50 3.49
CA PRO A 28 14.54 -7.46 2.74
C PRO A 28 14.74 -6.99 1.30
N GLU A 29 15.96 -7.13 0.80
CA GLU A 29 16.25 -6.92 -0.62
C GLU A 29 15.52 -7.97 -1.46
N GLY A 30 15.07 -7.60 -2.67
CA GLY A 30 14.40 -8.51 -3.59
C GLY A 30 15.31 -9.67 -4.02
N GLY A 31 14.70 -10.82 -4.32
CA GLY A 31 15.39 -12.02 -4.79
C GLY A 31 15.51 -13.17 -3.78
N GLY A 32 14.88 -13.02 -2.61
CA GLY A 32 14.75 -14.08 -1.61
C GLY A 32 13.47 -14.91 -1.78
N GLU A 33 12.84 -15.25 -0.66
CA GLU A 33 11.56 -15.97 -0.62
C GLU A 33 10.45 -15.20 -1.32
N GLU A 34 9.60 -15.88 -2.05
CA GLU A 34 8.43 -15.30 -2.70
C GLU A 34 7.33 -15.04 -1.65
N HIS A 35 6.90 -13.79 -1.52
CA HIS A 35 5.93 -13.36 -0.50
C HIS A 35 4.54 -13.03 -1.08
N GLY A 36 4.25 -13.47 -2.31
CA GLY A 36 2.95 -13.22 -2.95
C GLY A 36 2.81 -11.85 -3.63
N TYR A 37 3.89 -11.09 -3.76
CA TYR A 37 3.85 -9.76 -4.37
C TYR A 37 3.46 -9.81 -5.86
N GLU A 38 4.01 -10.74 -6.63
CA GLU A 38 3.68 -10.87 -8.05
C GLU A 38 2.20 -11.23 -8.26
N ALA A 39 1.67 -12.18 -7.48
CA ALA A 39 0.26 -12.54 -7.52
C ALA A 39 -0.64 -11.37 -7.09
N PHE A 40 -0.22 -10.62 -6.07
CA PHE A 40 -0.92 -9.41 -5.65
C PHE A 40 -0.92 -8.35 -6.76
N MET A 41 0.22 -8.05 -7.36
CA MET A 41 0.33 -7.11 -8.46
C MET A 41 -0.51 -7.51 -9.67
N ALA A 42 -0.60 -8.81 -9.97
CA ALA A 42 -1.49 -9.31 -11.03
C ALA A 42 -2.98 -9.09 -10.73
N SER A 43 -3.36 -9.01 -9.46
CA SER A 43 -4.75 -8.85 -9.03
C SER A 43 -5.26 -7.42 -9.00
N VAL A 44 -4.38 -6.42 -9.10
CA VAL A 44 -4.75 -5.00 -9.06
C VAL A 44 -4.65 -4.36 -10.44
N ASP A 45 -5.50 -3.37 -10.70
CA ASP A 45 -5.56 -2.69 -11.99
C ASP A 45 -4.64 -1.47 -12.06
N ALA A 46 -4.45 -0.80 -10.93
CA ALA A 46 -3.67 0.42 -10.82
C ALA A 46 -3.12 0.63 -9.42
N LEU A 47 -2.14 1.52 -9.29
CA LEU A 47 -1.61 1.98 -8.01
C LEU A 47 -2.06 3.40 -7.71
N VAL A 48 -2.26 3.67 -6.42
CA VAL A 48 -2.44 5.02 -5.87
C VAL A 48 -1.38 5.23 -4.82
N ILE A 49 -0.45 6.14 -5.07
CA ILE A 49 0.69 6.41 -4.18
C ILE A 49 0.81 7.89 -3.86
N GLY A 50 1.42 8.21 -2.73
CA GLY A 50 1.74 9.58 -2.37
C GLY A 50 3.00 10.10 -3.07
N ARG A 51 3.21 11.43 -3.03
CA ARG A 51 4.38 12.09 -3.62
C ARG A 51 5.69 11.54 -3.08
N LYS A 52 5.83 11.39 -1.77
CA LYS A 52 7.07 10.88 -1.14
C LYS A 52 7.40 9.46 -1.60
N THR A 53 6.41 8.59 -1.70
CA THR A 53 6.57 7.24 -2.24
C THR A 53 7.02 7.29 -3.70
N TYR A 54 6.43 8.15 -4.50
CA TYR A 54 6.83 8.36 -5.90
C TYR A 54 8.29 8.80 -6.01
N GLU A 55 8.71 9.79 -5.22
CA GLU A 55 10.09 10.26 -5.17
C GLU A 55 11.08 9.15 -4.77
N THR A 56 10.70 8.33 -3.79
CA THR A 56 11.49 7.15 -3.37
C THR A 56 11.63 6.14 -4.51
N VAL A 57 10.55 5.83 -5.20
CA VAL A 57 10.53 4.90 -6.33
C VAL A 57 11.38 5.39 -7.50
N LEU A 58 11.39 6.69 -7.79
CA LEU A 58 12.27 7.27 -8.81
C LEU A 58 13.76 7.06 -8.48
N GLY A 59 14.09 6.95 -7.19
CA GLY A 59 15.45 6.67 -6.72
C GLY A 59 15.91 5.22 -6.90
N PHE A 60 15.03 4.28 -7.26
CA PHE A 60 15.41 2.87 -7.43
C PHE A 60 16.20 2.56 -8.71
N GLY A 61 16.28 3.51 -9.63
CA GLY A 61 16.99 3.36 -10.91
C GLY A 61 16.21 2.62 -11.99
N ALA A 62 15.18 1.85 -11.63
CA ALA A 62 14.26 1.19 -12.54
C ALA A 62 12.82 1.38 -12.07
N TRP A 63 11.89 1.54 -13.03
CA TRP A 63 10.47 1.67 -12.71
C TRP A 63 9.88 0.30 -12.33
N PRO A 64 9.40 0.13 -11.08
CA PRO A 64 9.05 -1.21 -10.58
C PRO A 64 7.63 -1.66 -10.96
N PHE A 65 6.80 -0.77 -11.54
CA PHE A 65 5.38 -1.04 -11.77
C PHE A 65 5.03 -1.44 -13.20
N GLY A 66 6.04 -1.58 -14.08
CA GLY A 66 5.84 -1.97 -15.46
C GLY A 66 4.87 -1.03 -16.19
N GLU A 67 3.86 -1.61 -16.83
CA GLU A 67 2.84 -0.86 -17.56
C GLU A 67 1.59 -0.51 -16.75
N LYS A 68 1.56 -0.85 -15.45
CA LYS A 68 0.40 -0.51 -14.62
C LYS A 68 0.24 1.00 -14.48
N PRO A 69 -0.98 1.52 -14.59
CA PRO A 69 -1.27 2.92 -14.29
C PRO A 69 -0.92 3.24 -12.82
N VAL A 70 -0.23 4.35 -12.61
CA VAL A 70 0.14 4.85 -11.29
C VAL A 70 -0.41 6.25 -11.11
N PHE A 71 -1.28 6.43 -10.14
CA PHE A 71 -1.86 7.71 -9.77
C PHE A 71 -1.11 8.27 -8.57
N VAL A 72 -0.41 9.38 -8.76
CA VAL A 72 0.39 10.02 -7.72
C VAL A 72 -0.38 11.18 -7.11
N LEU A 73 -0.66 11.09 -5.82
CA LEU A 73 -1.40 12.12 -5.10
C LEU A 73 -0.48 13.25 -4.69
N SER A 74 -0.66 14.41 -5.28
CA SER A 74 0.12 15.61 -4.96
C SER A 74 -0.60 16.88 -5.42
N THR A 75 -0.54 17.92 -4.59
CA THR A 75 -0.91 19.28 -4.96
C THR A 75 0.28 20.10 -5.51
N HIS A 76 1.47 19.53 -5.46
CA HIS A 76 2.70 20.15 -5.94
C HIS A 76 3.16 19.48 -7.24
N PRO A 77 3.93 20.19 -8.10
CA PRO A 77 4.50 19.59 -9.28
C PRO A 77 5.35 18.36 -8.93
N LEU A 78 5.27 17.35 -9.78
CA LEU A 78 6.04 16.12 -9.65
C LEU A 78 7.25 16.12 -10.60
N ALA A 79 8.31 15.43 -10.21
CA ALA A 79 9.39 15.11 -11.10
C ALA A 79 8.88 14.27 -12.29
N PRO A 80 9.50 14.37 -13.48
CA PRO A 80 9.09 13.60 -14.65
C PRO A 80 9.14 12.09 -14.39
N ALA A 81 8.12 11.38 -14.85
CA ALA A 81 8.12 9.92 -14.82
C ALA A 81 9.08 9.36 -15.87
N PRO A 82 9.61 8.15 -15.67
CA PRO A 82 10.35 7.43 -16.71
C PRO A 82 9.51 7.29 -18.00
N VAL A 83 10.17 7.24 -19.16
CA VAL A 83 9.52 7.24 -20.47
C VAL A 83 8.44 6.17 -20.64
N ASN A 84 8.63 5.01 -20.01
CA ASN A 84 7.70 3.87 -20.10
C ASN A 84 6.67 3.82 -18.97
N ALA A 85 6.70 4.77 -18.04
CA ALA A 85 5.77 4.78 -16.91
C ALA A 85 4.42 5.39 -17.31
N LYS A 86 3.34 4.71 -16.96
CA LYS A 86 1.97 5.26 -17.08
C LYS A 86 1.62 5.97 -15.79
N MET A 87 2.05 7.22 -15.63
CA MET A 87 1.83 8.02 -14.42
C MET A 87 0.91 9.19 -14.68
N GLU A 88 -0.03 9.41 -13.76
CA GLU A 88 -0.94 10.56 -13.74
C GLU A 88 -0.95 11.18 -12.35
N GLN A 89 -0.82 12.50 -12.28
CA GLN A 89 -0.97 13.23 -11.03
C GLN A 89 -2.44 13.48 -10.72
N MET A 90 -2.84 13.28 -9.48
CA MET A 90 -4.18 13.61 -8.98
C MET A 90 -4.08 14.43 -7.69
N ALA A 91 -4.98 15.41 -7.55
CA ALA A 91 -5.07 16.24 -6.36
C ALA A 91 -6.54 16.28 -5.92
N ALA A 92 -6.94 15.32 -5.09
CA ALA A 92 -8.32 15.21 -4.60
C ALA A 92 -8.35 14.41 -3.29
N GLU A 93 -9.48 14.41 -2.63
CA GLU A 93 -9.72 13.58 -1.45
C GLU A 93 -9.93 12.10 -1.85
N PRO A 94 -9.62 11.14 -0.96
CA PRO A 94 -9.70 9.71 -1.28
C PRO A 94 -11.02 9.26 -1.90
N ALA A 95 -12.15 9.75 -1.41
CA ALA A 95 -13.46 9.40 -1.95
C ALA A 95 -13.65 9.87 -3.40
N GLU A 96 -13.18 11.07 -3.74
CA GLU A 96 -13.23 11.61 -5.10
C GLU A 96 -12.31 10.83 -6.04
N ILE A 97 -11.11 10.43 -5.55
CA ILE A 97 -10.17 9.60 -6.31
C ILE A 97 -10.81 8.25 -6.65
N VAL A 98 -11.38 7.57 -5.65
CA VAL A 98 -12.05 6.29 -5.84
C VAL A 98 -13.20 6.42 -6.84
N ALA A 99 -14.07 7.43 -6.69
CA ALA A 99 -15.19 7.66 -7.60
C ALA A 99 -14.72 7.91 -9.04
N LYS A 100 -13.68 8.74 -9.21
CA LYS A 100 -13.12 9.05 -10.53
C LYS A 100 -12.49 7.83 -11.19
N LEU A 101 -11.72 7.03 -10.44
CA LEU A 101 -11.09 5.83 -10.98
C LEU A 101 -12.12 4.73 -11.29
N GLN A 102 -13.14 4.58 -10.44
CA GLN A 102 -14.24 3.67 -10.72
C GLN A 102 -14.99 4.04 -12.00
N SER A 103 -15.26 5.33 -12.23
CA SER A 103 -15.91 5.80 -13.46
C SER A 103 -15.06 5.57 -14.71
N ARG A 104 -13.74 5.42 -14.55
CA ARG A 104 -12.79 5.08 -15.62
C ARG A 104 -12.64 3.57 -15.85
N GLY A 105 -13.38 2.74 -15.10
CA GLY A 105 -13.39 1.29 -15.26
C GLY A 105 -12.38 0.52 -14.41
N PHE A 106 -11.67 1.19 -13.48
CA PHE A 106 -10.81 0.49 -12.54
C PHE A 106 -11.65 -0.23 -11.48
N GLY A 107 -11.28 -1.46 -11.16
CA GLY A 107 -11.99 -2.30 -10.19
C GLY A 107 -11.20 -2.62 -8.92
N HIS A 108 -9.86 -2.54 -8.98
CA HIS A 108 -9.02 -2.87 -7.83
C HIS A 108 -7.74 -2.02 -7.78
N LEU A 109 -7.56 -1.27 -6.71
CA LEU A 109 -6.40 -0.41 -6.49
C LEU A 109 -5.43 -1.01 -5.47
N TYR A 110 -4.15 -0.81 -5.71
CA TYR A 110 -3.08 -0.93 -4.72
C TYR A 110 -2.78 0.46 -4.16
N VAL A 111 -3.04 0.66 -2.86
CA VAL A 111 -2.77 1.92 -2.16
C VAL A 111 -1.46 1.77 -1.39
N ASP A 112 -0.50 2.67 -1.63
CA ASP A 112 0.82 2.62 -1.01
C ASP A 112 1.30 4.00 -0.54
N GLY A 113 2.14 3.98 0.52
CA GLY A 113 2.66 5.17 1.19
C GLY A 113 1.91 5.51 2.48
N GLY A 114 2.65 5.84 3.55
CA GLY A 114 2.10 5.97 4.90
C GLY A 114 0.96 6.98 5.02
N ASP A 115 1.17 8.20 4.54
CA ASP A 115 0.13 9.24 4.58
C ASP A 115 -1.08 8.87 3.71
N THR A 116 -0.85 8.35 2.52
CA THR A 116 -1.91 7.92 1.60
C THR A 116 -2.73 6.78 2.19
N ILE A 117 -2.10 5.75 2.72
CA ILE A 117 -2.77 4.63 3.41
C ILE A 117 -3.62 5.14 4.57
N GLN A 118 -3.06 6.01 5.42
CA GLN A 118 -3.78 6.55 6.56
C GLN A 118 -5.00 7.39 6.15
N ARG A 119 -4.89 8.18 5.09
CA ARG A 119 -6.02 8.94 4.54
C ARG A 119 -7.12 8.04 4.00
N PHE A 120 -6.78 6.98 3.27
CA PHE A 120 -7.74 6.00 2.77
C PHE A 120 -8.40 5.20 3.90
N LEU A 121 -7.64 4.83 4.94
CA LEU A 121 -8.19 4.16 6.13
C LEU A 121 -9.19 5.07 6.88
N ARG A 122 -8.82 6.33 7.11
CA ARG A 122 -9.73 7.31 7.75
C ARG A 122 -11.02 7.53 6.96
N ALA A 123 -10.94 7.45 5.63
CA ALA A 123 -12.09 7.58 4.74
C ALA A 123 -12.91 6.28 4.60
N GLY A 124 -12.49 5.17 5.22
CA GLY A 124 -13.17 3.88 5.12
C GLY A 124 -13.10 3.25 3.73
N LEU A 125 -12.00 3.47 3.00
CA LEU A 125 -11.85 3.09 1.59
C LEU A 125 -10.80 1.98 1.37
N ILE A 126 -10.39 1.28 2.41
CA ILE A 126 -9.53 0.10 2.30
C ILE A 126 -10.34 -1.15 2.61
N ASP A 127 -10.25 -2.15 1.74
CA ASP A 127 -10.98 -3.41 1.85
C ASP A 127 -10.11 -4.57 2.37
N ARG A 128 -8.79 -4.52 2.07
CA ARG A 128 -7.87 -5.62 2.37
C ARG A 128 -6.49 -5.10 2.74
N ILE A 129 -5.90 -5.72 3.74
CA ILE A 129 -4.56 -5.36 4.22
C ILE A 129 -3.70 -6.62 4.27
N ILE A 130 -2.55 -6.58 3.58
CA ILE A 130 -1.50 -7.58 3.67
C ILE A 130 -0.27 -6.91 4.24
N ILE A 131 0.13 -7.31 5.44
CA ILE A 131 1.28 -6.75 6.16
C ILE A 131 2.34 -7.83 6.34
N THR A 132 3.56 -7.56 5.89
CA THR A 132 4.73 -8.39 6.17
C THR A 132 5.58 -7.71 7.23
N ARG A 133 5.69 -8.32 8.40
CA ARG A 133 6.52 -7.81 9.49
C ARG A 133 7.92 -8.38 9.41
N VAL A 134 8.90 -7.49 9.39
CA VAL A 134 10.32 -7.81 9.47
C VAL A 134 10.72 -7.95 10.93
N PRO A 135 11.52 -8.95 11.32
CA PRO A 135 11.90 -9.19 12.71
C PRO A 135 12.97 -8.18 13.16
N VAL A 136 12.63 -6.92 13.20
CA VAL A 136 13.50 -5.81 13.62
C VAL A 136 12.69 -4.71 14.30
N LEU A 137 13.28 -4.09 15.31
CA LEU A 137 12.78 -2.86 15.92
C LEU A 137 13.67 -1.72 15.42
N ILE A 138 13.08 -0.67 14.85
CA ILE A 138 13.85 0.48 14.40
C ILE A 138 13.69 1.72 15.31
N GLY A 139 12.73 1.69 16.23
CA GLY A 139 12.55 2.68 17.30
C GLY A 139 11.85 3.97 16.86
N GLU A 140 12.17 4.49 15.69
CA GLU A 140 11.54 5.67 15.09
C GLU A 140 11.46 5.53 13.58
N GLY A 141 10.51 6.22 12.95
CA GLY A 141 10.34 6.14 11.51
C GLY A 141 8.99 6.71 11.06
N ILE A 142 8.65 6.41 9.82
CA ILE A 142 7.34 6.73 9.23
C ILE A 142 6.38 5.60 9.61
N PRO A 143 5.34 5.85 10.44
CA PRO A 143 4.43 4.81 10.86
C PRO A 143 3.48 4.39 9.75
N LEU A 144 3.12 3.11 9.71
CA LEU A 144 2.06 2.63 8.81
C LEU A 144 0.69 3.16 9.22
N PHE A 145 0.39 3.10 10.52
CA PHE A 145 -0.89 3.53 11.07
C PHE A 145 -0.76 4.83 11.85
N GLY A 146 -1.82 5.62 11.88
CA GLY A 146 -1.92 6.86 12.62
C GLY A 146 -3.25 6.95 13.37
N ALA A 147 -3.61 8.16 13.80
CA ALA A 147 -4.87 8.40 14.48
C ALA A 147 -6.06 8.08 13.58
N LEU A 148 -7.05 7.44 14.16
CA LEU A 148 -8.33 7.10 13.53
C LEU A 148 -9.48 7.74 14.31
N PRO A 149 -10.57 8.18 13.65
CA PRO A 149 -11.73 8.75 14.32
C PRO A 149 -12.54 7.71 15.11
N ARG A 150 -12.38 6.43 14.77
CA ARG A 150 -13.05 5.29 15.39
C ARG A 150 -12.25 4.01 15.09
N ASP A 151 -12.54 2.95 15.81
CA ASP A 151 -11.99 1.62 15.53
C ASP A 151 -12.40 1.15 14.14
N ILE A 152 -11.47 0.47 13.48
CA ILE A 152 -11.71 -0.23 12.21
C ILE A 152 -11.58 -1.72 12.50
N PRO A 153 -12.69 -2.48 12.58
CA PRO A 153 -12.62 -3.92 12.79
C PRO A 153 -11.96 -4.60 11.60
N LEU A 154 -11.18 -5.62 11.90
CA LEU A 154 -10.47 -6.42 10.90
C LEU A 154 -10.85 -7.89 11.08
N HIS A 155 -11.05 -8.59 9.97
CA HIS A 155 -11.22 -10.03 9.93
C HIS A 155 -9.92 -10.68 9.45
N HIS A 156 -9.28 -11.48 10.31
CA HIS A 156 -8.06 -12.21 9.96
C HIS A 156 -8.37 -13.32 8.95
N VAL A 157 -7.61 -13.34 7.85
CA VAL A 157 -7.76 -14.33 6.77
C VAL A 157 -6.69 -15.41 6.88
N ALA A 158 -5.43 -15.01 6.95
CA ALA A 158 -4.29 -15.93 6.98
C ALA A 158 -3.06 -15.29 7.60
N THR A 159 -2.18 -16.11 8.15
CA THR A 159 -0.84 -15.72 8.55
C THR A 159 0.16 -16.75 8.05
N ARG A 160 1.25 -16.28 7.46
CA ARG A 160 2.36 -17.10 6.96
C ARG A 160 3.65 -16.67 7.60
N GLN A 161 4.47 -17.64 7.97
CA GLN A 161 5.84 -17.41 8.43
C GLN A 161 6.82 -17.92 7.39
N TYR A 162 7.92 -17.23 7.25
CA TYR A 162 8.96 -17.53 6.29
C TYR A 162 10.27 -17.89 7.00
N LYS A 163 11.14 -18.65 6.35
CA LYS A 163 12.44 -19.07 6.92
C LYS A 163 13.34 -17.89 7.26
N SER A 164 13.20 -16.79 6.54
CA SER A 164 13.88 -15.50 6.80
C SER A 164 13.46 -14.82 8.12
N GLY A 165 12.40 -15.32 8.78
CA GLY A 165 11.82 -14.70 9.98
C GLY A 165 10.72 -13.70 9.69
N LEU A 166 10.39 -13.45 8.42
CA LEU A 166 9.25 -12.62 8.04
C LEU A 166 7.94 -13.28 8.46
N VAL A 167 6.98 -12.47 8.90
CA VAL A 167 5.62 -12.90 9.22
C VAL A 167 4.65 -12.03 8.43
N GLN A 168 3.88 -12.64 7.54
CA GLN A 168 2.89 -11.97 6.73
C GLN A 168 1.49 -12.33 7.20
N SER A 169 0.68 -11.32 7.47
CA SER A 169 -0.72 -11.47 7.86
C SER A 169 -1.63 -10.73 6.90
N GLU A 170 -2.75 -11.35 6.59
CA GLU A 170 -3.79 -10.84 5.71
C GLU A 170 -5.08 -10.62 6.48
N TYR A 171 -5.71 -9.46 6.26
CA TYR A 171 -6.97 -9.07 6.86
C TYR A 171 -7.93 -8.49 5.83
N LEU A 172 -9.21 -8.77 5.98
CA LEU A 172 -10.29 -8.01 5.37
C LEU A 172 -10.73 -6.90 6.34
N VAL A 173 -11.04 -5.73 5.79
CA VAL A 173 -11.49 -4.57 6.56
C VAL A 173 -13.01 -4.59 6.66
N GLY A 174 -13.53 -4.35 7.86
CA GLY A 174 -14.94 -4.37 8.18
C GLY A 174 -15.34 -5.55 9.09
N GLU A 175 -16.59 -5.57 9.50
CA GLU A 175 -17.15 -6.70 10.25
C GLU A 175 -17.22 -7.91 9.32
N GLY A 176 -16.55 -9.00 9.70
CA GLY A 176 -16.71 -10.27 9.02
C GLY A 176 -18.22 -10.61 9.04
N THR A 177 -18.78 -10.97 7.88
CA THR A 177 -20.08 -11.61 7.88
C THR A 177 -19.99 -12.83 8.79
N SER A 178 -20.64 -12.75 9.94
CA SER A 178 -20.80 -13.89 10.85
C SER A 178 -21.48 -14.98 10.06
N GLY A 179 -20.68 -15.89 9.51
CA GLY A 179 -21.21 -17.16 9.04
C GLY A 179 -21.80 -17.84 10.26
N THR A 180 -23.11 -17.88 10.31
CA THR A 180 -23.87 -18.67 11.28
C THR A 180 -23.36 -20.11 11.18
N VAL A 181 -22.79 -20.60 12.27
CA VAL A 181 -22.50 -22.03 12.46
C VAL A 181 -23.80 -22.80 12.54
#